data_19eba681d692c7a5f95d9a9c26528b2c
#
_entry.id   19eba681d692c7a5f95d9a9c26528b2c
#
_cell.length_a   1.000
_cell.length_b   1.000
_cell.length_c   1.000
_cell.angle_alpha   90.00
_cell.angle_beta   90.00
_cell.angle_gamma   90.00
#
_symmetry.space_group_name_H-M   'P 1'
#
loop_
_entity.id
_entity.type
_entity.pdbx_description
1 polymer ?
#
loop_
_entity_poly.entity_id
_entity_poly.type
_entity_poly.pdbx_seq_one_letter_code
_entity_poly.pdbx_strand_id
1 'polypeptide(L)'
;MVLAGSLSAEPLNMDKLIPALKQVESQNNANAIGDNGKAKGILQIWQVVVDDVNRVSKVKYTHDDAFDPVKAEAICRKYLAIYCTAKRLGHEPTMEDASRIWNGGPIGHKKSATNSYWKRVAKALVDKA
;
A
#
# COMPACT_ATOMS: atom_id res chain seq x y z
N MET A 1 19.83 -4.28 14.75
CA MET A 1 18.38 -4.11 14.99
C MET A 1 17.95 -2.72 14.54
N VAL A 2 16.84 -2.65 13.82
CA VAL A 2 16.28 -1.38 13.35
C VAL A 2 15.11 -0.99 14.24
N LEU A 3 15.13 0.23 14.76
CA LEU A 3 14.06 0.76 15.58
C LEU A 3 12.91 1.24 14.68
N ALA A 4 11.68 1.18 15.18
CA ALA A 4 10.50 1.64 14.43
C ALA A 4 10.64 3.09 13.97
N GLY A 5 11.23 3.98 14.79
CA GLY A 5 11.48 5.37 14.43
C GLY A 5 12.45 5.52 13.25
N SER A 6 13.46 4.62 13.15
CA SER A 6 14.38 4.62 12.00
C SER A 6 13.68 4.17 10.73
N LEU A 7 12.75 3.19 10.83
CA LEU A 7 11.96 2.75 9.69
C LEU A 7 11.03 3.84 9.17
N SER A 8 10.48 4.67 10.07
CA SER A 8 9.60 5.78 9.68
C SER A 8 10.29 6.74 8.73
N ALA A 9 11.58 6.99 8.94
CA ALA A 9 12.38 7.89 8.10
C ALA A 9 13.01 7.18 6.90
N GLU A 10 12.87 5.87 6.79
CA GLU A 10 13.50 5.12 5.70
C GLU A 10 12.89 5.52 4.36
N PRO A 11 13.75 5.85 3.35
CA PRO A 11 13.24 6.21 2.01
C PRO A 11 12.40 5.10 1.41
N LEU A 12 11.39 5.48 0.64
CA LEU A 12 10.50 4.54 -0.02
C LEU A 12 11.28 3.60 -0.93
N ASN A 13 11.04 2.31 -0.73
CA ASN A 13 11.55 1.24 -1.58
C ASN A 13 10.39 0.27 -1.79
N MET A 14 9.76 0.34 -2.96
CA MET A 14 8.56 -0.45 -3.26
C MET A 14 8.84 -1.95 -3.23
N ASP A 15 10.03 -2.37 -3.67
CA ASP A 15 10.39 -3.79 -3.69
C ASP A 15 10.46 -4.39 -2.28
N LYS A 16 10.85 -3.58 -1.29
CA LYS A 16 10.82 -3.99 0.12
C LYS A 16 9.42 -3.85 0.72
N LEU A 17 8.70 -2.80 0.33
CA LEU A 17 7.43 -2.46 0.95
C LEU A 17 6.32 -3.44 0.56
N ILE A 18 6.20 -3.78 -0.73
CA ILE A 18 5.08 -4.58 -1.22
C ILE A 18 4.95 -5.93 -0.51
N PRO A 19 6.02 -6.71 -0.29
CA PRO A 19 5.89 -7.94 0.48
C PRO A 19 5.32 -7.73 1.89
N ALA A 20 5.71 -6.64 2.55
CA ALA A 20 5.18 -6.32 3.89
C ALA A 20 3.70 -5.94 3.83
N LEU A 21 3.28 -5.17 2.82
CA LEU A 21 1.87 -4.84 2.62
C LEU A 21 1.04 -6.09 2.38
N LYS A 22 1.51 -7.01 1.54
CA LYS A 22 0.83 -8.28 1.28
C LYS A 22 0.64 -9.09 2.56
N GLN A 23 1.67 -9.13 3.40
CA GLN A 23 1.60 -9.84 4.68
C GLN A 23 0.57 -9.22 5.61
N VAL A 24 0.57 -7.90 5.74
CA VAL A 24 -0.34 -7.19 6.64
C VAL A 24 -1.78 -7.24 6.14
N GLU A 25 -1.99 -7.07 4.83
CA GLU A 25 -3.33 -7.00 4.27
C GLU A 25 -4.06 -8.35 4.26
N SER A 26 -3.37 -9.42 3.92
CA SER A 26 -4.06 -10.70 3.68
C SER A 26 -3.27 -11.92 4.13
N GLN A 27 -2.12 -11.77 4.76
CA GLN A 27 -1.19 -12.86 5.04
C GLN A 27 -0.84 -13.63 3.75
N ASN A 28 -0.62 -12.88 2.68
CA ASN A 28 -0.27 -13.39 1.34
C ASN A 28 -1.35 -14.26 0.69
N ASN A 29 -2.62 -14.03 1.03
CA ASN A 29 -3.72 -14.79 0.43
C ASN A 29 -4.27 -14.04 -0.80
N ALA A 30 -3.96 -14.54 -1.99
CA ALA A 30 -4.40 -13.93 -3.26
C ALA A 30 -5.92 -13.94 -3.43
N ASN A 31 -6.63 -14.81 -2.73
CA ASN A 31 -8.08 -14.96 -2.85
C ASN A 31 -8.84 -14.29 -1.70
N ALA A 32 -8.14 -13.52 -0.85
CA ALA A 32 -8.77 -12.90 0.31
C ALA A 32 -9.86 -11.90 -0.11
N ILE A 33 -10.95 -11.90 0.64
CA ILE A 33 -12.04 -10.95 0.50
C ILE A 33 -12.30 -10.37 1.90
N GLY A 34 -12.23 -9.04 2.02
CA GLY A 34 -12.45 -8.35 3.28
C GLY A 34 -13.45 -7.22 3.15
N ASP A 35 -13.73 -6.56 4.28
CA ASP A 35 -14.60 -5.40 4.34
C ASP A 35 -15.94 -5.59 3.63
N ASN A 36 -16.60 -6.71 3.91
CA ASN A 36 -17.91 -7.06 3.33
C ASN A 36 -17.87 -7.11 1.79
N GLY A 37 -16.78 -7.66 1.25
CA GLY A 37 -16.63 -7.84 -0.21
C GLY A 37 -16.00 -6.67 -0.92
N LYS A 38 -15.70 -5.58 -0.22
CA LYS A 38 -15.16 -4.37 -0.84
C LYS A 38 -13.66 -4.44 -1.07
N ALA A 39 -12.92 -5.21 -0.26
CA ALA A 39 -11.47 -5.35 -0.35
C ALA A 39 -11.15 -6.71 -0.97
N LYS A 40 -10.33 -6.72 -2.02
CA LYS A 40 -10.07 -7.93 -2.80
C LYS A 40 -8.58 -8.21 -2.93
N GLY A 41 -8.24 -9.49 -2.81
CA GLY A 41 -6.95 -10.04 -3.18
C GLY A 41 -5.84 -9.83 -2.17
N ILE A 42 -4.63 -10.13 -2.60
CA ILE A 42 -3.43 -10.15 -1.74
C ILE A 42 -3.14 -8.81 -1.10
N LEU A 43 -3.55 -7.70 -1.73
CA LEU A 43 -3.33 -6.32 -1.26
C LEU A 43 -4.61 -5.64 -0.81
N GLN A 44 -5.74 -6.39 -0.76
CA GLN A 44 -7.03 -5.88 -0.27
C GLN A 44 -7.45 -4.58 -0.94
N ILE A 45 -7.52 -4.62 -2.27
CA ILE A 45 -7.79 -3.45 -3.12
C ILE A 45 -9.28 -3.15 -3.17
N TRP A 46 -9.63 -1.88 -2.95
CA TRP A 46 -10.99 -1.37 -3.10
C TRP A 46 -11.20 -0.84 -4.52
N GLN A 47 -12.47 -0.79 -4.95
CA GLN A 47 -12.82 -0.27 -6.28
C GLN A 47 -12.30 1.16 -6.52
N VAL A 48 -12.35 2.02 -5.50
CA VAL A 48 -11.89 3.41 -5.64
C VAL A 48 -10.40 3.49 -6.02
N VAL A 49 -9.59 2.54 -5.54
CA VAL A 49 -8.17 2.48 -5.91
C VAL A 49 -8.02 2.17 -7.39
N VAL A 50 -8.79 1.19 -7.88
CA VAL A 50 -8.80 0.82 -9.30
C VAL A 50 -9.24 2.01 -10.15
N ASP A 51 -10.30 2.71 -9.72
CA ASP A 51 -10.82 3.87 -10.43
C ASP A 51 -9.75 4.97 -10.56
N ASP A 52 -9.05 5.25 -9.46
CA ASP A 52 -7.99 6.27 -9.44
C ASP A 52 -6.84 5.90 -10.39
N VAL A 53 -6.41 4.66 -10.35
CA VAL A 53 -5.35 4.17 -11.24
C VAL A 53 -5.80 4.25 -12.70
N ASN A 54 -7.04 3.86 -12.98
CA ASN A 54 -7.56 3.86 -14.35
C ASN A 54 -7.68 5.26 -14.96
N ARG A 55 -7.75 6.31 -14.14
CA ARG A 55 -7.79 7.66 -14.67
C ARG A 55 -6.48 8.06 -15.38
N VAL A 56 -5.37 7.49 -14.99
CA VAL A 56 -4.06 7.86 -15.54
C VAL A 56 -3.33 6.72 -16.25
N SER A 57 -3.70 5.48 -15.99
CA SER A 57 -3.02 4.30 -16.57
C SER A 57 -3.51 4.04 -17.99
N LYS A 58 -2.59 3.68 -18.88
CA LYS A 58 -2.94 3.20 -20.22
C LYS A 58 -3.57 1.82 -20.15
N VAL A 59 -3.06 0.97 -19.27
CA VAL A 59 -3.65 -0.34 -18.99
C VAL A 59 -4.84 -0.12 -18.05
N LYS A 60 -6.00 -0.66 -18.42
CA LYS A 60 -7.21 -0.53 -17.60
C LYS A 60 -7.43 -1.83 -16.83
N TYR A 61 -7.76 -1.69 -15.55
CA TYR A 61 -7.98 -2.81 -14.63
C TYR A 61 -9.45 -2.89 -14.25
N THR A 62 -9.89 -4.10 -13.89
CA THR A 62 -11.16 -4.31 -13.20
C THR A 62 -10.90 -4.54 -11.72
N HIS A 63 -11.92 -4.44 -10.88
CA HIS A 63 -11.76 -4.74 -9.46
C HIS A 63 -11.32 -6.19 -9.23
N ASP A 64 -11.84 -7.14 -10.04
CA ASP A 64 -11.47 -8.54 -9.93
C ASP A 64 -10.01 -8.83 -10.33
N ASP A 65 -9.36 -7.92 -11.06
CA ASP A 65 -7.92 -8.04 -11.34
C ASP A 65 -7.10 -8.05 -10.05
N ALA A 66 -7.66 -7.55 -8.94
CA ALA A 66 -7.01 -7.58 -7.63
C ALA A 66 -6.75 -9.01 -7.12
N PHE A 67 -7.45 -10.02 -7.64
CA PHE A 67 -7.21 -11.42 -7.30
C PHE A 67 -5.98 -12.01 -8.02
N ASP A 68 -5.47 -11.34 -9.03
CA ASP A 68 -4.22 -11.73 -9.71
C ASP A 68 -3.06 -10.99 -9.01
N PRO A 69 -2.13 -11.71 -8.35
CA PRO A 69 -1.06 -11.05 -7.60
C PRO A 69 -0.20 -10.09 -8.42
N VAL A 70 0.05 -10.41 -9.70
CA VAL A 70 0.85 -9.55 -10.57
C VAL A 70 0.10 -8.25 -10.86
N LYS A 71 -1.18 -8.34 -11.20
CA LYS A 71 -2.00 -7.16 -11.46
C LYS A 71 -2.25 -6.35 -10.19
N ALA A 72 -2.47 -7.01 -9.05
CA ALA A 72 -2.63 -6.33 -7.77
C ALA A 72 -1.40 -5.49 -7.43
N GLU A 73 -0.21 -6.06 -7.62
CA GLU A 73 1.03 -5.32 -7.38
C GLU A 73 1.17 -4.13 -8.33
N ALA A 74 0.84 -4.31 -9.61
CA ALA A 74 0.88 -3.21 -10.58
C ALA A 74 -0.06 -2.07 -10.18
N ILE A 75 -1.27 -2.41 -9.73
CA ILE A 75 -2.25 -1.42 -9.26
C ILE A 75 -1.68 -0.65 -8.06
N CYS A 76 -1.09 -1.35 -7.10
CA CYS A 76 -0.51 -0.74 -5.90
C CYS A 76 0.60 0.23 -6.28
N ARG A 77 1.53 -0.19 -7.12
CA ARG A 77 2.64 0.66 -7.57
C ARG A 77 2.13 1.91 -8.27
N LYS A 78 1.13 1.77 -9.14
CA LYS A 78 0.56 2.90 -9.88
C LYS A 78 -0.19 3.85 -8.95
N TYR A 79 -0.94 3.34 -7.98
CA TYR A 79 -1.65 4.15 -7.00
C TYR A 79 -0.66 5.00 -6.18
N LEU A 80 0.38 4.39 -5.66
CA LEU A 80 1.37 5.11 -4.88
C LEU A 80 2.21 6.07 -5.73
N ALA A 81 2.40 5.77 -7.02
CA ALA A 81 3.05 6.73 -7.93
C ALA A 81 2.20 7.99 -8.14
N ILE A 82 0.89 7.90 -7.99
CA ILE A 82 -0.01 9.07 -8.08
C ILE A 82 0.06 9.89 -6.78
N TYR A 83 -0.06 9.24 -5.63
CA TYR A 83 -0.34 9.92 -4.37
C TYR A 83 0.85 10.05 -3.42
N CYS A 84 1.85 9.19 -3.56
CA CYS A 84 3.01 9.19 -2.67
C CYS A 84 4.22 9.80 -3.38
N THR A 85 4.16 11.11 -3.61
CA THR A 85 5.18 11.84 -4.36
C THR A 85 5.77 12.96 -3.52
N ALA A 86 7.03 13.32 -3.79
CA ALA A 86 7.70 14.42 -3.10
C ALA A 86 6.93 15.72 -3.25
N LYS A 87 6.34 15.95 -4.42
CA LYS A 87 5.56 17.15 -4.69
C LYS A 87 4.35 17.26 -3.76
N ARG A 88 3.61 16.15 -3.58
CA ARG A 88 2.43 16.14 -2.71
C ARG A 88 2.79 16.19 -1.23
N LEU A 89 3.86 15.51 -0.86
CA LEU A 89 4.26 15.36 0.55
C LEU A 89 5.06 16.55 1.08
N GLY A 90 5.77 17.26 0.20
CA GLY A 90 6.69 18.33 0.62
C GLY A 90 8.03 17.81 1.14
N HIS A 91 8.29 16.51 0.99
CA HIS A 91 9.55 15.85 1.34
C HIS A 91 9.67 14.56 0.53
N GLU A 92 10.86 13.96 0.51
CA GLU A 92 11.04 12.67 -0.17
C GLU A 92 10.17 11.60 0.48
N PRO A 93 9.43 10.79 -0.31
CA PRO A 93 8.56 9.76 0.23
C PRO A 93 9.29 8.75 1.10
N THR A 94 8.65 8.34 2.18
CA THR A 94 9.17 7.32 3.10
C THR A 94 8.30 6.07 3.07
N MET A 95 8.82 4.99 3.65
CA MET A 95 8.06 3.75 3.83
C MET A 95 6.78 3.99 4.63
N GLU A 96 6.84 4.86 5.65
CA GLU A 96 5.66 5.21 6.43
C GLU A 96 4.62 5.95 5.60
N ASP A 97 5.05 6.96 4.82
CA ASP A 97 4.11 7.71 3.96
C ASP A 97 3.33 6.78 3.05
N ALA A 98 4.04 5.91 2.35
CA ALA A 98 3.42 5.00 1.39
C ALA A 98 2.46 4.02 2.07
N SER A 99 2.85 3.47 3.20
CA SER A 99 2.02 2.53 3.96
C SER A 99 0.71 3.19 4.40
N ARG A 100 0.81 4.39 4.95
CA ARG A 100 -0.35 5.12 5.46
C ARG A 100 -1.26 5.62 4.35
N ILE A 101 -0.69 6.01 3.21
CA ILE A 101 -1.48 6.37 2.03
C ILE A 101 -2.18 5.14 1.47
N TRP A 102 -1.50 3.99 1.41
CA TRP A 102 -2.13 2.75 0.95
C TRP A 102 -3.34 2.38 1.82
N ASN A 103 -3.21 2.48 3.14
CA ASN A 103 -4.28 2.14 4.07
C ASN A 103 -5.39 3.20 4.14
N GLY A 104 -5.03 4.48 4.13
CA GLY A 104 -5.98 5.56 4.45
C GLY A 104 -6.37 6.48 3.30
N GLY A 105 -5.87 6.22 2.08
CA GLY A 105 -6.16 7.05 0.92
C GLY A 105 -5.18 8.20 0.73
N PRO A 106 -5.47 9.11 -0.21
CA PRO A 106 -4.49 10.14 -0.63
C PRO A 106 -3.89 10.99 0.49
N ILE A 107 -4.61 11.18 1.60
CA ILE A 107 -4.07 11.90 2.75
C ILE A 107 -3.88 10.99 3.97
N GLY A 108 -3.80 9.67 3.74
CA GLY A 108 -3.62 8.69 4.81
C GLY A 108 -2.42 8.96 5.70
N HIS A 109 -1.35 9.51 5.15
CA HIS A 109 -0.13 9.87 5.88
C HIS A 109 -0.38 10.93 6.97
N LYS A 110 -1.50 11.64 6.92
CA LYS A 110 -1.88 12.66 7.90
C LYS A 110 -2.94 12.17 8.89
N LYS A 111 -3.48 10.97 8.70
CA LYS A 111 -4.57 10.45 9.52
C LYS A 111 -4.05 9.63 10.70
N SER A 112 -4.46 9.98 11.92
CA SER A 112 -4.09 9.19 13.10
C SER A 112 -4.60 7.76 13.01
N ALA A 113 -5.72 7.54 12.30
CA ALA A 113 -6.30 6.21 12.11
C ALA A 113 -5.36 5.22 11.39
N THR A 114 -4.36 5.72 10.65
CA THR A 114 -3.41 4.86 9.93
C THR A 114 -2.15 4.53 10.74
N ASN A 115 -2.01 5.05 11.96
CA ASN A 115 -0.83 4.81 12.78
C ASN A 115 -0.65 3.33 13.13
N SER A 116 -1.74 2.66 13.52
CA SER A 116 -1.67 1.24 13.90
C SER A 116 -1.32 0.36 12.70
N TYR A 117 -1.81 0.72 11.52
CA TYR A 117 -1.47 0.02 10.27
C TYR A 117 0.04 0.14 10.00
N TRP A 118 0.58 1.36 10.10
CA TRP A 118 2.01 1.56 9.92
C TRP A 118 2.84 0.71 10.89
N LYS A 119 2.42 0.62 12.14
CA LYS A 119 3.14 -0.20 13.12
C LYS A 119 3.18 -1.68 12.70
N ARG A 120 2.09 -2.19 12.14
CA ARG A 120 2.04 -3.57 11.63
C ARG A 120 2.95 -3.75 10.41
N VAL A 121 2.97 -2.78 9.50
CA VAL A 121 3.87 -2.82 8.34
C VAL A 121 5.32 -2.76 8.79
N ALA A 122 5.66 -1.87 9.72
CA ALA A 122 7.00 -1.74 10.25
C ALA A 122 7.47 -3.07 10.86
N LYS A 123 6.60 -3.74 11.62
CA LYS A 123 6.91 -5.05 12.19
C LYS A 123 7.18 -6.08 11.09
N ALA A 124 6.36 -6.11 10.05
CA ALA A 124 6.54 -7.03 8.94
C ALA A 124 7.85 -6.77 8.20
N LEU A 125 8.25 -5.50 8.06
CA LEU A 125 9.53 -5.14 7.44
C LEU A 125 10.72 -5.66 8.26
N VAL A 126 10.66 -5.54 9.58
CA VAL A 126 11.71 -6.03 10.49
C VAL A 126 11.75 -7.57 10.47
N ASP A 127 10.59 -8.21 10.55
CA ASP A 127 10.51 -9.68 10.61
C ASP A 127 11.07 -10.34 9.34
N LYS A 128 11.08 -9.61 8.21
CA LYS A 128 11.61 -10.13 6.94
C LYS A 128 13.07 -9.74 6.68
N ALA A 129 13.62 -8.89 7.50
CA ALA A 129 15.03 -8.55 7.42
C ALA A 129 15.86 -9.66 8.07
#